data_47a5b8041721fdb85096879d8428bb5f
#
_entry.id   47a5b8041721fdb85096879d8428bb5f
#
_cell.length_a   1.000
_cell.length_b   1.000
_cell.length_c   1.000
_cell.angle_alpha   90.00
_cell.angle_beta   90.00
_cell.angle_gamma   90.00
#
_symmetry.space_group_name_H-M   'P 1'
#
loop_
_entity.id
_entity.type
_entity.pdbx_description
1 polymer ?
#
loop_
_entity_poly.entity_id
_entity_poly.type
_entity_poly.pdbx_seq_one_letter_code
_entity_poly.pdbx_strand_id
1 'polypeptide(L)'
;MLDLPAGVHVVRSKGRTYYYFRPHRGTAYAGMPVSLGTDPTDPSFWEALKLARGDRTEGVKPGSFSAFIAAYKNTNKWRDEYSENTRQNYEISLRRIESAWGDLPVNGLTAIGIYKLRDQFASTPVQANHLVSVLRTIIAWGIQRGYSERNPALEVVAIDILDEQNARPWPEEAFRIVLHEAPEHLRRAAFLGRVTGQRRSDLVRMGKRDRRGDGLEIRIKKLRGRRHFMPLNQGELAILESWECSETGPWIVSPRGKPMSGDHLAASLGRFIASRPDLKDIAQLTPHGWRAMAVCDRRLAGLEHQEISAQLCMSLQMVMRYSKHIDGERLARKANAKREQNMAEFVKLGFSRL
;
A
#
# COMPACT_ATOMS: atom_id res chain seq x y z
N MET A 1 13.45 -30.77 23.32
CA MET A 1 13.65 -29.30 23.37
C MET A 1 12.27 -28.68 23.62
N LEU A 2 12.17 -27.83 24.65
CA LEU A 2 10.93 -27.07 24.85
C LEU A 2 10.73 -26.15 23.63
N ASP A 3 9.57 -26.25 23.00
CA ASP A 3 9.21 -25.41 21.86
C ASP A 3 8.85 -24.03 22.42
N LEU A 4 9.76 -23.06 22.24
CA LEU A 4 9.61 -21.73 22.81
C LEU A 4 8.62 -20.92 21.96
N PRO A 5 7.70 -20.16 22.60
CA PRO A 5 6.72 -19.36 21.90
C PRO A 5 7.35 -18.32 20.95
N ALA A 6 6.65 -17.99 19.87
CA ALA A 6 7.08 -16.98 18.91
C ALA A 6 7.41 -15.64 19.59
N GLY A 7 8.53 -15.01 19.22
CA GLY A 7 9.03 -13.78 19.81
C GLY A 7 9.91 -13.94 21.05
N VAL A 8 9.98 -15.14 21.61
CA VAL A 8 10.92 -15.45 22.71
C VAL A 8 12.30 -15.79 22.13
N HIS A 9 13.34 -15.25 22.70
CA HIS A 9 14.72 -15.55 22.35
C HIS A 9 15.57 -15.83 23.58
N VAL A 10 16.62 -16.62 23.38
CA VAL A 10 17.50 -17.08 24.44
C VAL A 10 18.83 -16.33 24.37
N VAL A 11 19.28 -15.85 25.51
CA VAL A 11 20.61 -15.25 25.68
C VAL A 11 21.37 -16.06 26.72
N ARG A 12 22.58 -16.50 26.36
CA ARG A 12 23.48 -17.19 27.29
C ARG A 12 24.58 -16.23 27.72
N SER A 13 24.71 -16.03 29.03
CA SER A 13 25.73 -15.15 29.60
C SER A 13 26.23 -15.71 30.93
N LYS A 14 27.53 -15.73 31.15
CA LYS A 14 28.21 -16.20 32.38
C LYS A 14 27.70 -17.56 32.88
N GLY A 15 27.50 -18.51 31.96
CA GLY A 15 27.02 -19.86 32.28
C GLY A 15 25.54 -19.99 32.62
N ARG A 16 24.77 -18.91 32.54
CA ARG A 16 23.32 -18.90 32.79
C ARG A 16 22.56 -18.63 31.49
N THR A 17 21.36 -19.18 31.40
CA THR A 17 20.44 -18.99 30.27
C THR A 17 19.35 -18.00 30.68
N TYR A 18 19.12 -16.98 29.87
CA TYR A 18 18.10 -15.97 30.08
C TYR A 18 17.15 -15.96 28.88
N TYR A 19 15.88 -15.77 29.15
CA TYR A 19 14.82 -15.69 28.14
C TYR A 19 14.26 -14.28 28.07
N TYR A 20 14.12 -13.79 26.85
CA TYR A 20 13.55 -12.45 26.61
C TYR A 20 12.47 -12.54 25.56
N PHE A 21 11.41 -11.79 25.75
CA PHE A 21 10.43 -11.52 24.71
C PHE A 21 10.72 -10.17 24.07
N ARG A 22 10.73 -10.10 22.76
CA ARG A 22 10.88 -8.85 22.03
C ARG A 22 9.76 -8.73 21.01
N PRO A 23 8.79 -7.80 21.20
CA PRO A 23 7.74 -7.55 20.23
C PRO A 23 8.36 -7.17 18.86
N HIS A 24 7.83 -7.71 17.78
CA HIS A 24 8.25 -7.40 16.42
C HIS A 24 9.76 -7.54 16.13
N ARG A 25 10.43 -8.48 16.78
CA ARG A 25 11.84 -8.76 16.56
C ARG A 25 12.12 -9.00 15.06
N GLY A 26 13.17 -8.34 14.55
CA GLY A 26 13.54 -8.45 13.13
C GLY A 26 12.85 -7.42 12.22
N THR A 27 12.05 -6.52 12.77
CA THR A 27 11.43 -5.42 12.04
C THR A 27 11.94 -4.06 12.53
N ALA A 28 11.72 -2.99 11.77
CA ALA A 28 12.01 -1.62 12.18
C ALA A 28 11.21 -1.15 13.42
N TYR A 29 10.18 -1.91 13.80
CA TYR A 29 9.31 -1.64 14.95
C TYR A 29 9.59 -2.56 16.15
N ALA A 30 10.77 -3.16 16.20
CA ALA A 30 11.17 -4.02 17.31
C ALA A 30 11.17 -3.25 18.62
N GLY A 31 10.27 -3.65 19.52
CA GLY A 31 10.18 -3.07 20.87
C GLY A 31 11.40 -3.41 21.75
N MET A 32 11.44 -2.82 22.96
CA MET A 32 12.45 -3.16 23.96
C MET A 32 12.30 -4.63 24.40
N PRO A 33 13.41 -5.36 24.61
CA PRO A 33 13.35 -6.72 25.12
C PRO A 33 12.87 -6.72 26.57
N VAL A 34 11.89 -7.58 26.86
CA VAL A 34 11.37 -7.80 28.23
C VAL A 34 11.93 -9.10 28.78
N SER A 35 12.52 -9.08 29.95
CA SER A 35 13.05 -10.28 30.59
C SER A 35 11.91 -11.20 31.05
N LEU A 36 12.03 -12.49 30.71
CA LEU A 36 11.09 -13.53 31.13
C LEU A 36 11.65 -14.45 32.23
N GLY A 37 12.86 -14.16 32.70
CA GLY A 37 13.55 -14.99 33.68
C GLY A 37 14.50 -16.02 33.10
N THR A 38 14.84 -17.03 33.85
CA THR A 38 15.87 -18.03 33.52
C THR A 38 15.32 -19.45 33.35
N ASP A 39 14.07 -19.70 33.70
CA ASP A 39 13.45 -21.03 33.66
C ASP A 39 12.08 -20.98 32.98
N PRO A 40 11.92 -21.57 31.79
CA PRO A 40 10.64 -21.61 31.09
C PRO A 40 9.64 -22.62 31.70
N THR A 41 10.04 -23.41 32.71
CA THR A 41 9.13 -24.30 33.42
C THR A 41 8.48 -23.60 34.66
N ASP A 42 9.00 -22.43 35.04
CA ASP A 42 8.45 -21.62 36.12
C ASP A 42 7.17 -20.92 35.66
N PRO A 43 6.07 -20.98 36.42
CA PRO A 43 4.82 -20.23 36.12
C PRO A 43 5.05 -18.73 35.89
N SER A 44 5.97 -18.09 36.61
CA SER A 44 6.31 -16.67 36.47
C SER A 44 6.84 -16.30 35.08
N PHE A 45 7.48 -17.24 34.40
CA PHE A 45 7.91 -17.06 33.00
C PHE A 45 6.70 -16.81 32.09
N TRP A 46 5.66 -17.60 32.23
CA TRP A 46 4.46 -17.51 31.40
C TRP A 46 3.63 -16.29 31.75
N GLU A 47 3.59 -15.87 33.02
CA GLU A 47 2.97 -14.62 33.44
C GLU A 47 3.70 -13.41 32.85
N ALA A 48 5.03 -13.37 32.97
CA ALA A 48 5.85 -12.32 32.37
C ALA A 48 5.68 -12.27 30.83
N LEU A 49 5.57 -13.43 30.17
CA LEU A 49 5.33 -13.51 28.72
C LEU A 49 3.93 -13.00 28.35
N LYS A 50 2.90 -13.35 29.14
CA LYS A 50 1.53 -12.86 28.98
C LYS A 50 1.49 -11.33 29.08
N LEU A 51 2.09 -10.78 30.13
CA LEU A 51 2.22 -9.33 30.31
C LEU A 51 3.00 -8.66 29.16
N ALA A 52 4.11 -9.25 28.75
CA ALA A 52 4.97 -8.69 27.70
C ALA A 52 4.34 -8.77 26.30
N ARG A 53 3.47 -9.75 26.04
CA ARG A 53 2.66 -9.85 24.83
C ARG A 53 1.52 -8.84 24.78
N GLY A 54 1.18 -8.24 25.89
CA GLY A 54 -0.01 -7.42 26.03
C GLY A 54 -1.31 -8.25 26.07
N ASP A 55 -1.21 -9.54 26.41
CA ASP A 55 -2.36 -10.41 26.68
C ASP A 55 -3.03 -9.98 28.00
N ARG A 56 -3.61 -8.80 28.00
CA ARG A 56 -4.49 -8.31 29.06
C ARG A 56 -5.83 -9.05 29.05
N THR A 57 -5.81 -10.36 29.32
CA THR A 57 -7.03 -11.13 29.50
C THR A 57 -7.53 -11.13 30.95
N GLU A 58 -6.69 -10.70 31.91
CA GLU A 58 -7.12 -10.49 33.30
C GLU A 58 -7.40 -8.99 33.51
N GLY A 59 -8.69 -8.65 33.56
CA GLY A 59 -9.17 -7.29 33.88
C GLY A 59 -9.91 -6.57 32.73
N VAL A 60 -10.11 -7.18 31.57
CA VAL A 60 -10.93 -6.56 30.52
C VAL A 60 -12.39 -6.55 30.98
N LYS A 61 -12.93 -5.36 31.26
CA LYS A 61 -14.32 -5.21 31.69
C LYS A 61 -15.27 -5.68 30.59
N PRO A 62 -16.23 -6.58 30.88
CA PRO A 62 -17.27 -6.94 29.92
C PRO A 62 -17.97 -5.69 29.37
N GLY A 63 -18.19 -5.63 28.04
CA GLY A 63 -18.82 -4.49 27.39
C GLY A 63 -17.91 -3.29 27.10
N SER A 64 -16.64 -3.33 27.53
CA SER A 64 -15.64 -2.31 27.24
C SER A 64 -15.14 -2.38 25.78
N PHE A 65 -14.51 -1.28 25.31
CA PHE A 65 -13.86 -1.27 23.98
C PHE A 65 -12.75 -2.31 23.85
N SER A 66 -11.97 -2.56 24.90
CA SER A 66 -10.95 -3.62 24.88
C SER A 66 -11.57 -5.01 24.67
N ALA A 67 -12.68 -5.33 25.35
CA ALA A 67 -13.41 -6.57 25.13
C ALA A 67 -14.00 -6.66 23.73
N PHE A 68 -14.53 -5.57 23.21
CA PHE A 68 -15.07 -5.45 21.87
C PHE A 68 -13.99 -5.67 20.78
N ILE A 69 -12.83 -5.02 20.93
CA ILE A 69 -11.68 -5.19 20.02
C ILE A 69 -11.20 -6.65 20.04
N ALA A 70 -11.10 -7.26 21.24
CA ALA A 70 -10.71 -8.66 21.37
C ALA A 70 -11.71 -9.59 20.67
N ALA A 71 -13.02 -9.34 20.80
CA ALA A 71 -14.06 -10.09 20.12
C ALA A 71 -13.98 -9.93 18.58
N TYR A 72 -13.71 -8.71 18.09
CA TYR A 72 -13.51 -8.47 16.67
C TYR A 72 -12.30 -9.23 16.11
N LYS A 73 -11.17 -9.22 16.84
CA LYS A 73 -9.95 -9.95 16.47
C LYS A 73 -10.14 -11.49 16.47
N ASN A 74 -11.14 -12.00 17.15
CA ASN A 74 -11.51 -13.42 17.13
C ASN A 74 -12.39 -13.84 15.96
N THR A 75 -12.77 -12.90 15.07
CA THR A 75 -13.61 -13.23 13.90
C THR A 75 -12.82 -13.94 12.80
N ASN A 76 -13.49 -14.75 11.97
CA ASN A 76 -12.90 -15.34 10.77
C ASN A 76 -12.41 -14.25 9.81
N LYS A 77 -13.15 -13.13 9.72
CA LYS A 77 -12.75 -11.98 8.92
C LYS A 77 -11.37 -11.45 9.29
N TRP A 78 -11.09 -11.34 10.58
CA TRP A 78 -9.78 -10.91 11.07
C TRP A 78 -8.70 -11.97 10.82
N ARG A 79 -8.98 -13.23 11.15
CA ARG A 79 -8.00 -14.31 11.10
C ARG A 79 -7.68 -14.77 9.68
N ASP A 80 -8.72 -14.95 8.85
CA ASP A 80 -8.61 -15.68 7.59
C ASP A 80 -8.76 -14.80 6.35
N GLU A 81 -9.57 -13.70 6.42
CA GLU A 81 -9.83 -12.86 5.25
C GLU A 81 -8.85 -11.70 5.11
N TYR A 82 -8.38 -11.13 6.23
CA TYR A 82 -7.44 -10.04 6.18
C TYR A 82 -6.01 -10.52 5.90
N SER A 83 -5.36 -9.85 4.94
CA SER A 83 -3.93 -10.04 4.73
C SER A 83 -3.14 -9.58 5.97
N GLU A 84 -1.94 -10.14 6.17
CA GLU A 84 -1.03 -9.73 7.25
C GLU A 84 -0.82 -8.21 7.28
N ASN A 85 -0.58 -7.59 6.13
CA ASN A 85 -0.41 -6.14 6.03
C ASN A 85 -1.68 -5.37 6.42
N THR A 86 -2.87 -5.89 6.12
CA THR A 86 -4.14 -5.29 6.55
C THR A 86 -4.27 -5.37 8.06
N ARG A 87 -3.98 -6.53 8.66
CA ARG A 87 -4.00 -6.71 10.12
C ARG A 87 -3.04 -5.74 10.82
N GLN A 88 -1.80 -5.62 10.33
CA GLN A 88 -0.81 -4.70 10.89
C GLN A 88 -1.28 -3.23 10.86
N ASN A 89 -1.86 -2.78 9.75
CA ASN A 89 -2.40 -1.43 9.64
C ASN A 89 -3.59 -1.19 10.59
N TYR A 90 -4.50 -2.16 10.68
CA TYR A 90 -5.61 -2.10 11.64
C TYR A 90 -5.11 -2.07 13.07
N GLU A 91 -4.10 -2.90 13.40
CA GLU A 91 -3.53 -3.00 14.74
C GLU A 91 -3.00 -1.66 15.26
N ILE A 92 -2.39 -0.86 14.38
CA ILE A 92 -1.93 0.50 14.73
C ILE A 92 -3.13 1.37 15.15
N SER A 93 -4.21 1.34 14.39
CA SER A 93 -5.42 2.11 14.72
C SER A 93 -6.13 1.57 15.96
N LEU A 94 -6.24 0.24 16.08
CA LEU A 94 -6.88 -0.41 17.22
C LEU A 94 -6.17 -0.12 18.53
N ARG A 95 -4.83 -0.11 18.58
CA ARG A 95 -4.07 0.28 19.77
C ARG A 95 -4.34 1.72 20.19
N ARG A 96 -4.45 2.65 19.23
CA ARG A 96 -4.79 4.05 19.52
C ARG A 96 -6.18 4.18 20.09
N ILE A 97 -7.15 3.45 19.53
CA ILE A 97 -8.54 3.40 19.99
C ILE A 97 -8.60 2.80 21.41
N GLU A 98 -7.90 1.69 21.61
CA GLU A 98 -7.85 1.01 22.91
C GLU A 98 -7.17 1.86 23.99
N SER A 99 -6.10 2.58 23.63
CA SER A 99 -5.45 3.53 24.55
C SER A 99 -6.36 4.69 24.94
N ALA A 100 -7.24 5.14 24.05
CA ALA A 100 -8.15 6.26 24.32
C ALA A 100 -9.41 5.83 25.08
N TRP A 101 -9.96 4.66 24.79
CA TRP A 101 -11.30 4.25 25.23
C TRP A 101 -11.40 2.81 25.72
N GLY A 102 -10.28 2.13 25.94
CA GLY A 102 -10.27 0.69 26.27
C GLY A 102 -11.23 0.29 27.39
N ASP A 103 -11.33 1.09 28.44
CA ASP A 103 -12.18 0.84 29.62
C ASP A 103 -13.62 1.36 29.46
N LEU A 104 -13.92 2.14 28.42
CA LEU A 104 -15.24 2.72 28.21
C LEU A 104 -16.18 1.74 27.48
N PRO A 105 -17.50 1.84 27.73
CA PRO A 105 -18.48 1.06 26.98
C PRO A 105 -18.58 1.54 25.52
N VAL A 106 -18.79 0.61 24.60
CA VAL A 106 -18.87 0.91 23.16
C VAL A 106 -20.02 1.88 22.85
N ASN A 107 -21.17 1.75 23.52
CA ASN A 107 -22.33 2.64 23.38
C ASN A 107 -22.08 4.08 23.88
N GLY A 108 -21.04 4.29 24.69
CA GLY A 108 -20.67 5.63 25.19
C GLY A 108 -19.90 6.48 24.16
N LEU A 109 -19.52 5.91 23.02
CA LEU A 109 -18.79 6.64 22.01
C LEU A 109 -19.67 7.68 21.31
N THR A 110 -19.11 8.89 21.13
CA THR A 110 -19.77 10.01 20.44
C THR A 110 -18.92 10.47 19.26
N ALA A 111 -19.56 11.11 18.28
CA ALA A 111 -18.85 11.74 17.16
C ALA A 111 -17.83 12.78 17.65
N ILE A 112 -18.18 13.58 18.68
CA ILE A 112 -17.28 14.56 19.30
C ILE A 112 -16.03 13.89 19.85
N GLY A 113 -16.18 12.75 20.55
CA GLY A 113 -15.03 11.98 21.05
C GLY A 113 -14.11 11.50 19.93
N ILE A 114 -14.71 11.03 18.82
CA ILE A 114 -13.96 10.57 17.65
C ILE A 114 -13.22 11.73 16.98
N TYR A 115 -13.87 12.92 16.84
CA TYR A 115 -13.20 14.12 16.34
C TYR A 115 -11.96 14.46 17.19
N LYS A 116 -12.10 14.49 18.52
CA LYS A 116 -10.99 14.76 19.45
C LYS A 116 -9.82 13.79 19.26
N LEU A 117 -10.10 12.49 19.11
CA LEU A 117 -9.04 11.50 18.88
C LEU A 117 -8.43 11.63 17.48
N ARG A 118 -9.24 11.83 16.44
CA ARG A 118 -8.77 12.07 15.07
C ARG A 118 -7.82 13.26 15.01
N ASP A 119 -8.18 14.36 15.64
CA ASP A 119 -7.47 15.64 15.57
C ASP A 119 -6.11 15.60 16.28
N GLN A 120 -5.90 14.69 17.23
CA GLN A 120 -4.58 14.41 17.79
C GLN A 120 -3.56 13.93 16.72
N PHE A 121 -4.08 13.40 15.61
CA PHE A 121 -3.28 12.91 14.49
C PHE A 121 -3.43 13.79 13.24
N ALA A 122 -3.87 15.05 13.38
CA ALA A 122 -4.11 15.96 12.25
C ALA A 122 -2.85 16.23 11.42
N SER A 123 -1.65 16.17 12.03
CA SER A 123 -0.37 16.29 11.32
C SER A 123 -0.09 15.11 10.36
N THR A 124 -0.81 13.99 10.52
CA THR A 124 -0.74 12.82 9.66
C THR A 124 -2.13 12.42 9.16
N PRO A 125 -2.74 13.21 8.24
CA PRO A 125 -4.16 13.08 7.87
C PRO A 125 -4.55 11.69 7.37
N VAL A 126 -3.65 11.01 6.64
CA VAL A 126 -3.87 9.64 6.15
C VAL A 126 -4.09 8.67 7.32
N GLN A 127 -3.29 8.78 8.38
CA GLN A 127 -3.42 7.92 9.57
C GLN A 127 -4.65 8.28 10.39
N ALA A 128 -4.96 9.58 10.52
CA ALA A 128 -6.15 10.07 11.20
C ALA A 128 -7.43 9.53 10.52
N ASN A 129 -7.52 9.65 9.20
CA ASN A 129 -8.64 9.14 8.42
C ASN A 129 -8.74 7.62 8.44
N HIS A 130 -7.59 6.92 8.44
CA HIS A 130 -7.57 5.46 8.58
C HIS A 130 -8.12 5.01 9.94
N LEU A 131 -7.78 5.69 11.02
CA LEU A 131 -8.33 5.41 12.37
C LEU A 131 -9.87 5.51 12.37
N VAL A 132 -10.42 6.57 11.79
CA VAL A 132 -11.89 6.74 11.67
C VAL A 132 -12.50 5.64 10.79
N SER A 133 -11.84 5.25 9.71
CA SER A 133 -12.28 4.15 8.84
C SER A 133 -12.30 2.80 9.56
N VAL A 134 -11.30 2.52 10.39
CA VAL A 134 -11.26 1.31 11.22
C VAL A 134 -12.41 1.32 12.23
N LEU A 135 -12.65 2.45 12.92
CA LEU A 135 -13.80 2.61 13.83
C LEU A 135 -15.12 2.34 13.12
N ARG A 136 -15.34 2.93 11.93
CA ARG A 136 -16.56 2.68 11.12
C ARG A 136 -16.76 1.19 10.87
N THR A 137 -15.69 0.50 10.52
CA THR A 137 -15.74 -0.92 10.17
C THR A 137 -16.06 -1.79 11.39
N ILE A 138 -15.34 -1.58 12.50
CA ILE A 138 -15.54 -2.44 13.69
C ILE A 138 -16.88 -2.17 14.37
N ILE A 139 -17.32 -0.91 14.43
CA ILE A 139 -18.63 -0.57 15.03
C ILE A 139 -19.77 -1.11 14.15
N ALA A 140 -19.68 -1.01 12.82
CA ALA A 140 -20.67 -1.63 11.93
C ALA A 140 -20.79 -3.15 12.15
N TRP A 141 -19.68 -3.83 12.37
CA TRP A 141 -19.66 -5.24 12.78
C TRP A 141 -20.32 -5.44 14.15
N GLY A 142 -20.05 -4.53 15.08
CA GLY A 142 -20.56 -4.57 16.46
C GLY A 142 -22.07 -4.39 16.53
N ILE A 143 -22.65 -3.51 15.72
CA ILE A 143 -24.10 -3.28 15.65
C ILE A 143 -24.83 -4.57 15.32
N GLN A 144 -24.35 -5.35 14.35
CA GLN A 144 -24.94 -6.64 13.97
C GLN A 144 -24.91 -7.69 15.09
N ARG A 145 -24.19 -7.42 16.19
CA ARG A 145 -23.97 -8.33 17.33
C ARG A 145 -24.38 -7.74 18.67
N GLY A 146 -25.08 -6.61 18.65
CA GLY A 146 -25.62 -5.98 19.86
C GLY A 146 -24.59 -5.24 20.72
N TYR A 147 -23.37 -4.99 20.22
CA TYR A 147 -22.37 -4.19 20.96
C TYR A 147 -22.65 -2.70 20.94
N SER A 148 -23.36 -2.20 19.92
CA SER A 148 -23.75 -0.80 19.79
C SER A 148 -25.04 -0.69 18.96
N GLU A 149 -25.82 0.34 19.22
CA GLU A 149 -27.06 0.64 18.49
C GLU A 149 -26.81 1.53 17.27
N ARG A 150 -25.76 2.37 17.33
CA ARG A 150 -25.42 3.36 16.29
C ARG A 150 -23.92 3.39 16.00
N ASN A 151 -23.56 3.96 14.86
CA ASN A 151 -22.18 4.14 14.46
C ASN A 151 -21.84 5.63 14.36
N PRO A 152 -21.40 6.27 15.46
CA PRO A 152 -21.08 7.69 15.46
C PRO A 152 -19.85 8.05 14.59
N ALA A 153 -19.06 7.07 14.17
CA ALA A 153 -17.94 7.29 13.26
C ALA A 153 -18.40 7.65 11.84
N LEU A 154 -19.66 7.39 11.48
CA LEU A 154 -20.23 7.80 10.17
C LEU A 154 -20.43 9.31 10.09
N GLU A 155 -20.63 9.98 11.22
CA GLU A 155 -20.83 11.43 11.33
C GLU A 155 -19.51 12.21 11.24
N VAL A 156 -18.37 11.52 11.35
CA VAL A 156 -17.05 12.17 11.36
C VAL A 156 -16.56 12.39 9.93
N VAL A 157 -16.36 13.64 9.56
CA VAL A 157 -15.81 14.02 8.25
C VAL A 157 -14.32 13.70 8.20
N ALA A 158 -13.82 13.20 7.07
CA ALA A 158 -12.39 12.98 6.87
C ALA A 158 -11.64 14.32 6.82
N ILE A 159 -10.38 14.33 7.24
CA ILE A 159 -9.47 15.45 7.02
C ILE A 159 -9.11 15.44 5.53
N ASP A 160 -9.24 16.59 4.87
CA ASP A 160 -8.87 16.72 3.48
C ASP A 160 -7.36 16.46 3.30
N ILE A 161 -7.05 15.59 2.36
CA ILE A 161 -5.68 15.29 1.96
C ILE A 161 -5.51 15.92 0.59
N LEU A 162 -4.60 16.87 0.48
CA LEU A 162 -4.20 17.41 -0.81
C LEU A 162 -3.48 16.31 -1.61
N ASP A 163 -4.27 15.48 -2.27
CA ASP A 163 -3.84 14.22 -2.90
C ASP A 163 -3.27 14.41 -4.31
N GLU A 164 -3.16 15.63 -4.77
CA GLU A 164 -2.71 15.93 -6.14
C GLU A 164 -1.31 15.38 -6.44
N GLN A 165 -0.48 15.19 -5.43
CA GLN A 165 0.90 14.79 -5.62
C GLN A 165 1.12 13.26 -5.73
N ASN A 166 0.29 12.45 -5.05
CA ASN A 166 0.51 11.00 -4.96
C ASN A 166 0.16 10.19 -6.23
N ALA A 167 -0.53 10.80 -7.18
CA ALA A 167 -0.98 10.16 -8.42
C ALA A 167 -0.29 10.71 -9.69
N ARG A 168 0.71 11.58 -9.54
CA ARG A 168 1.39 12.19 -10.69
C ARG A 168 2.39 11.22 -11.32
N PRO A 169 2.50 11.21 -12.67
CA PRO A 169 3.60 10.55 -13.35
C PRO A 169 4.91 11.26 -13.00
N TRP A 170 6.02 10.53 -13.10
CA TRP A 170 7.32 11.15 -12.98
C TRP A 170 7.58 12.14 -14.11
N PRO A 171 8.40 13.18 -13.88
CA PRO A 171 9.01 13.93 -14.97
C PRO A 171 9.80 12.98 -15.88
N GLU A 172 9.69 13.15 -17.18
CA GLU A 172 10.34 12.27 -18.15
C GLU A 172 11.86 12.24 -17.99
N GLU A 173 12.45 13.39 -17.63
CA GLU A 173 13.89 13.49 -17.36
C GLU A 173 14.31 12.64 -16.15
N ALA A 174 13.56 12.69 -15.06
CA ALA A 174 13.85 11.87 -13.88
C ALA A 174 13.73 10.37 -14.20
N PHE A 175 12.75 10.00 -15.03
CA PHE A 175 12.61 8.62 -15.48
C PHE A 175 13.80 8.17 -16.33
N ARG A 176 14.26 9.02 -17.27
CA ARG A 176 15.44 8.75 -18.10
C ARG A 176 16.71 8.55 -17.28
N ILE A 177 16.95 9.40 -16.28
CA ILE A 177 18.09 9.25 -15.37
C ILE A 177 18.07 7.88 -14.71
N VAL A 178 16.92 7.46 -14.15
CA VAL A 178 16.81 6.14 -13.53
C VAL A 178 17.01 5.02 -14.56
N LEU A 179 16.47 5.15 -15.75
CA LEU A 179 16.56 4.13 -16.78
C LEU A 179 17.99 3.91 -17.30
N HIS A 180 18.82 4.97 -17.32
CA HIS A 180 20.19 4.90 -17.84
C HIS A 180 21.26 4.74 -16.76
N GLU A 181 21.09 5.36 -15.61
CA GLU A 181 22.15 5.50 -14.61
C GLU A 181 21.92 4.72 -13.32
N ALA A 182 20.69 4.25 -13.06
CA ALA A 182 20.42 3.46 -11.87
C ALA A 182 20.98 2.03 -11.97
N PRO A 183 21.22 1.36 -10.83
CA PRO A 183 21.52 -0.06 -10.81
C PRO A 183 20.50 -0.90 -11.57
N GLU A 184 20.93 -1.98 -12.18
CA GLU A 184 20.14 -2.80 -13.12
C GLU A 184 18.75 -3.17 -12.59
N HIS A 185 18.64 -3.59 -11.33
CA HIS A 185 17.34 -3.94 -10.73
C HIS A 185 16.36 -2.77 -10.69
N LEU A 186 16.84 -1.53 -10.57
CA LEU A 186 15.99 -0.33 -10.61
C LEU A 186 15.62 0.03 -12.06
N ARG A 187 16.55 -0.12 -13.01
CA ARG A 187 16.28 0.09 -14.45
C ARG A 187 15.22 -0.87 -14.94
N ARG A 188 15.38 -2.17 -14.65
CA ARG A 188 14.39 -3.21 -14.98
C ARG A 188 13.04 -2.93 -14.33
N ALA A 189 13.03 -2.52 -13.06
CA ALA A 189 11.80 -2.20 -12.34
C ALA A 189 11.09 -0.96 -12.91
N ALA A 190 11.83 0.09 -13.27
CA ALA A 190 11.28 1.31 -13.88
C ALA A 190 10.66 0.99 -15.25
N PHE A 191 11.38 0.24 -16.09
CA PHE A 191 10.87 -0.21 -17.38
C PHE A 191 9.57 -1.02 -17.23
N LEU A 192 9.60 -2.11 -16.43
CA LEU A 192 8.42 -2.93 -16.19
C LEU A 192 7.27 -2.12 -15.58
N GLY A 193 7.58 -1.21 -14.66
CA GLY A 193 6.58 -0.35 -14.03
C GLY A 193 5.84 0.53 -15.02
N ARG A 194 6.54 1.14 -15.96
CA ARG A 194 5.99 1.99 -17.01
C ARG A 194 5.26 1.18 -18.08
N VAL A 195 5.81 0.05 -18.50
CA VAL A 195 5.21 -0.81 -19.52
C VAL A 195 3.95 -1.49 -18.99
N THR A 196 4.01 -2.09 -17.82
CA THR A 196 2.93 -2.92 -17.29
C THR A 196 1.97 -2.18 -16.37
N GLY A 197 2.37 -1.04 -15.84
CA GLY A 197 1.60 -0.30 -14.85
C GLY A 197 1.30 -1.09 -13.58
N GLN A 198 2.04 -2.17 -13.27
CA GLN A 198 1.76 -3.02 -12.12
C GLN A 198 2.29 -2.44 -10.81
N ARG A 199 1.76 -2.94 -9.67
CA ARG A 199 2.22 -2.52 -8.35
C ARG A 199 3.63 -3.05 -8.09
N ARG A 200 4.43 -2.34 -7.29
CA ARG A 200 5.80 -2.77 -6.92
C ARG A 200 5.87 -4.21 -6.40
N SER A 201 4.86 -4.66 -5.65
CA SER A 201 4.77 -6.05 -5.16
C SER A 201 4.53 -7.08 -6.26
N ASP A 202 3.98 -6.66 -7.38
CA ASP A 202 3.73 -7.51 -8.53
C ASP A 202 4.93 -7.47 -9.48
N LEU A 203 5.54 -6.30 -9.70
CA LEU A 203 6.75 -6.13 -10.52
C LEU A 203 7.90 -7.04 -10.09
N VAL A 204 8.20 -7.10 -8.79
CA VAL A 204 9.32 -7.92 -8.27
C VAL A 204 9.12 -9.43 -8.40
N ARG A 205 7.95 -9.86 -8.86
CA ARG A 205 7.62 -11.28 -9.06
C ARG A 205 7.56 -11.69 -10.52
N MET A 206 7.56 -10.70 -11.43
CA MET A 206 7.51 -10.96 -12.87
C MET A 206 8.82 -11.56 -13.36
N GLY A 207 8.73 -12.54 -14.25
CA GLY A 207 9.88 -13.23 -14.82
C GLY A 207 9.55 -13.87 -16.17
N LYS A 208 10.52 -14.57 -16.76
CA LYS A 208 10.35 -15.28 -18.06
C LYS A 208 9.14 -16.22 -18.05
N ARG A 209 8.87 -16.88 -16.93
CA ARG A 209 7.72 -17.80 -16.77
C ARG A 209 6.34 -17.13 -16.99
N ASP A 210 6.28 -15.80 -16.94
CA ASP A 210 5.05 -15.05 -17.16
C ASP A 210 4.88 -14.69 -18.67
N ARG A 211 5.86 -15.03 -19.53
CA ARG A 211 5.77 -14.85 -20.98
C ARG A 211 4.71 -15.79 -21.57
N ARG A 212 3.85 -15.22 -22.42
CA ARG A 212 2.80 -15.97 -23.13
C ARG A 212 2.50 -15.29 -24.47
N GLY A 213 2.87 -15.95 -25.56
CA GLY A 213 2.64 -15.41 -26.89
C GLY A 213 3.24 -13.99 -27.06
N ASP A 214 2.41 -13.04 -27.44
CA ASP A 214 2.75 -11.64 -27.67
C ASP A 214 2.62 -10.76 -26.40
N GLY A 215 2.67 -11.35 -25.21
CA GLY A 215 2.53 -10.59 -23.97
C GLY A 215 2.97 -11.30 -22.71
N LEU A 216 2.41 -10.87 -21.59
CA LEU A 216 2.64 -11.42 -20.27
C LEU A 216 1.32 -11.91 -19.65
N GLU A 217 1.33 -13.09 -19.05
CA GLU A 217 0.25 -13.57 -18.19
C GLU A 217 0.67 -13.40 -16.72
N ILE A 218 0.28 -12.31 -16.10
CA ILE A 218 0.67 -11.94 -14.74
C ILE A 218 -0.38 -12.34 -13.69
N ARG A 219 0.09 -12.65 -12.48
CA ARG A 219 -0.78 -12.92 -11.31
C ARG A 219 -0.80 -11.72 -10.39
N ILE A 220 -1.97 -11.07 -10.27
CA ILE A 220 -2.13 -9.86 -9.48
C ILE A 220 -2.44 -10.22 -8.03
N LYS A 221 -1.51 -9.97 -7.11
CA LYS A 221 -1.63 -10.31 -5.67
C LYS A 221 -2.89 -9.71 -5.03
N LYS A 222 -3.17 -8.43 -5.27
CA LYS A 222 -4.32 -7.73 -4.67
C LYS A 222 -5.68 -8.29 -5.15
N LEU A 223 -5.71 -8.99 -6.28
CA LEU A 223 -6.90 -9.66 -6.82
C LEU A 223 -6.89 -11.17 -6.53
N ARG A 224 -6.36 -11.59 -5.37
CA ARG A 224 -6.27 -12.99 -4.93
C ARG A 224 -5.57 -13.90 -5.95
N GLY A 225 -4.58 -13.36 -6.66
CA GLY A 225 -3.81 -14.12 -7.67
C GLY A 225 -4.52 -14.32 -9.00
N ARG A 226 -5.56 -13.52 -9.30
CA ARG A 226 -6.23 -13.52 -10.61
C ARG A 226 -5.19 -13.34 -11.71
N ARG A 227 -5.25 -14.20 -12.73
CA ARG A 227 -4.44 -14.10 -13.93
C ARG A 227 -4.97 -12.99 -14.83
N HIS A 228 -4.05 -12.25 -15.43
CA HIS A 228 -4.34 -11.22 -16.39
C HIS A 228 -3.33 -11.28 -17.52
N PHE A 229 -3.84 -11.38 -18.75
CA PHE A 229 -3.01 -11.30 -19.94
C PHE A 229 -2.85 -9.83 -20.35
N MET A 230 -1.62 -9.43 -20.56
CA MET A 230 -1.24 -8.09 -20.98
C MET A 230 -0.45 -8.19 -22.29
N PRO A 231 -1.00 -7.73 -23.41
CA PRO A 231 -0.27 -7.66 -24.66
C PRO A 231 0.85 -6.62 -24.58
N LEU A 232 1.99 -6.91 -25.19
CA LEU A 232 3.14 -6.03 -25.30
C LEU A 232 3.47 -5.79 -26.78
N ASN A 233 4.06 -4.64 -27.08
CA ASN A 233 4.58 -4.41 -28.40
C ASN A 233 5.92 -5.14 -28.63
N GLN A 234 6.33 -5.27 -29.90
CA GLN A 234 7.54 -6.02 -30.27
C GLN A 234 8.81 -5.43 -29.63
N GLY A 235 8.90 -4.09 -29.51
CA GLY A 235 10.05 -3.44 -28.87
C GLY A 235 10.14 -3.76 -27.36
N GLU A 236 8.99 -3.75 -26.67
CA GLU A 236 8.92 -4.12 -25.26
C GLU A 236 9.31 -5.59 -25.03
N LEU A 237 8.86 -6.47 -25.92
CA LEU A 237 9.21 -7.88 -25.90
C LEU A 237 10.70 -8.11 -26.14
N ALA A 238 11.27 -7.46 -27.15
CA ALA A 238 12.70 -7.56 -27.45
C ALA A 238 13.58 -7.11 -26.27
N ILE A 239 13.19 -6.04 -25.57
CA ILE A 239 13.89 -5.59 -24.36
C ILE A 239 13.82 -6.66 -23.26
N LEU A 240 12.63 -7.24 -22.99
CA LEU A 240 12.50 -8.28 -21.97
C LEU A 240 13.28 -9.55 -22.32
N GLU A 241 13.36 -9.91 -23.58
CA GLU A 241 14.10 -11.08 -24.08
C GLU A 241 15.61 -10.89 -24.01
N SER A 242 16.08 -9.63 -24.11
CA SER A 242 17.51 -9.32 -23.95
C SER A 242 18.01 -9.45 -22.50
N TRP A 243 17.11 -9.55 -21.54
CA TRP A 243 17.52 -9.62 -20.14
C TRP A 243 18.02 -11.01 -19.75
N GLU A 244 19.27 -11.08 -19.32
CA GLU A 244 19.82 -12.27 -18.71
C GLU A 244 19.15 -12.51 -17.35
N CYS A 245 18.50 -13.65 -17.20
CA CYS A 245 17.86 -14.09 -15.97
C CYS A 245 17.57 -15.59 -16.00
N SER A 246 17.34 -16.16 -14.82
CA SER A 246 16.89 -17.55 -14.67
C SER A 246 15.52 -17.77 -15.30
N GLU A 247 15.29 -18.94 -15.88
CA GLU A 247 14.01 -19.31 -16.51
C GLU A 247 12.82 -19.26 -15.52
N THR A 248 13.06 -19.61 -14.28
CA THR A 248 12.02 -19.65 -13.23
C THR A 248 12.06 -18.46 -12.28
N GLY A 249 13.14 -17.68 -12.31
CA GLY A 249 13.34 -16.52 -11.43
C GLY A 249 12.64 -15.26 -11.90
N PRO A 250 12.56 -14.25 -11.01
CA PRO A 250 12.07 -12.93 -11.39
C PRO A 250 13.11 -12.15 -12.20
N TRP A 251 12.65 -11.23 -13.05
CA TRP A 251 13.53 -10.30 -13.77
C TRP A 251 14.23 -9.29 -12.87
N ILE A 252 13.61 -8.96 -11.72
CA ILE A 252 14.12 -8.00 -10.76
C ILE A 252 14.69 -8.75 -9.57
N VAL A 253 16.01 -8.78 -9.49
CA VAL A 253 16.75 -9.39 -8.38
C VAL A 253 17.62 -8.34 -7.69
N SER A 254 17.91 -8.55 -6.41
CA SER A 254 18.85 -7.69 -5.69
C SER A 254 20.24 -7.73 -6.32
N PRO A 255 21.15 -6.78 -6.01
CA PRO A 255 22.55 -6.84 -6.48
C PRO A 255 23.29 -8.11 -6.12
N ARG A 256 22.77 -8.90 -5.16
CA ARG A 256 23.30 -10.21 -4.77
C ARG A 256 22.62 -11.39 -5.49
N GLY A 257 21.85 -11.14 -6.56
CA GLY A 257 21.14 -12.15 -7.32
C GLY A 257 19.93 -12.79 -6.61
N LYS A 258 19.48 -12.26 -5.45
CA LYS A 258 18.37 -12.84 -4.69
C LYS A 258 17.04 -12.11 -5.01
N PRO A 259 15.90 -12.83 -5.02
CA PRO A 259 14.59 -12.20 -5.08
C PRO A 259 14.42 -11.12 -4.02
N MET A 260 13.68 -10.07 -4.33
CA MET A 260 13.48 -8.94 -3.43
C MET A 260 12.00 -8.63 -3.23
N SER A 261 11.66 -8.00 -2.10
CA SER A 261 10.30 -7.51 -1.85
C SER A 261 10.06 -6.16 -2.51
N GLY A 262 8.78 -5.80 -2.71
CA GLY A 262 8.41 -4.47 -3.20
C GLY A 262 8.87 -3.34 -2.27
N ASP A 263 8.93 -3.57 -0.97
CA ASP A 263 9.43 -2.59 0.01
C ASP A 263 10.94 -2.42 -0.11
N HIS A 264 11.67 -3.51 -0.33
CA HIS A 264 13.11 -3.45 -0.60
C HIS A 264 13.40 -2.68 -1.92
N LEU A 265 12.60 -2.92 -2.96
CA LEU A 265 12.69 -2.15 -4.22
C LEU A 265 12.48 -0.66 -3.97
N ALA A 266 11.43 -0.29 -3.24
CA ALA A 266 11.13 1.12 -2.93
C ALA A 266 12.24 1.76 -2.09
N ALA A 267 12.78 1.07 -1.09
CA ALA A 267 13.89 1.54 -0.28
C ALA A 267 15.19 1.69 -1.10
N SER A 268 15.44 0.77 -2.04
CA SER A 268 16.59 0.85 -2.95
C SER A 268 16.49 2.06 -3.89
N LEU A 269 15.29 2.30 -4.44
CA LEU A 269 15.02 3.47 -5.27
C LEU A 269 15.20 4.76 -4.46
N GLY A 270 14.66 4.84 -3.24
CA GLY A 270 14.80 6.01 -2.37
C GLY A 270 16.28 6.34 -2.09
N ARG A 271 17.12 5.33 -1.85
CA ARG A 271 18.57 5.55 -1.67
C ARG A 271 19.24 6.08 -2.95
N PHE A 272 18.88 5.53 -4.11
CA PHE A 272 19.39 6.01 -5.38
C PHE A 272 19.01 7.49 -5.61
N ILE A 273 17.74 7.84 -5.42
CA ILE A 273 17.25 9.22 -5.55
C ILE A 273 17.98 10.16 -4.58
N ALA A 274 18.11 9.77 -3.31
CA ALA A 274 18.79 10.58 -2.30
C ALA A 274 20.28 10.80 -2.59
N SER A 275 20.93 9.90 -3.32
CA SER A 275 22.34 10.04 -3.73
C SER A 275 22.53 10.95 -4.95
N ARG A 276 21.44 11.41 -5.59
CA ARG A 276 21.45 12.19 -6.84
C ARG A 276 21.01 13.63 -6.59
N PRO A 277 21.87 14.62 -6.78
CA PRO A 277 21.52 16.05 -6.62
C PRO A 277 20.40 16.50 -7.53
N ASP A 278 20.33 15.94 -8.74
CA ASP A 278 19.36 16.23 -9.78
C ASP A 278 17.97 15.59 -9.56
N LEU A 279 17.86 14.63 -8.64
CA LEU A 279 16.60 13.92 -8.33
C LEU A 279 16.07 14.19 -6.93
N LYS A 280 16.93 14.50 -5.96
CA LYS A 280 16.58 14.57 -4.53
C LYS A 280 15.49 15.60 -4.20
N ASP A 281 15.45 16.68 -4.98
CA ASP A 281 14.51 17.79 -4.76
C ASP A 281 13.19 17.61 -5.55
N ILE A 282 13.11 16.57 -6.40
CA ILE A 282 11.88 16.23 -7.10
C ILE A 282 10.98 15.45 -6.15
N ALA A 283 9.84 16.05 -5.80
CA ALA A 283 8.89 15.43 -4.89
C ALA A 283 8.36 14.09 -5.44
N GLN A 284 8.27 13.10 -4.55
CA GLN A 284 7.49 11.87 -4.74
C GLN A 284 7.92 10.92 -5.87
N LEU A 285 9.21 10.85 -6.18
CA LEU A 285 9.73 9.82 -7.08
C LEU A 285 9.62 8.42 -6.42
N THR A 286 8.49 7.80 -6.55
CA THR A 286 8.20 6.46 -6.02
C THR A 286 7.85 5.47 -7.12
N PRO A 287 7.94 4.15 -6.91
CA PRO A 287 7.50 3.16 -7.90
C PRO A 287 6.03 3.32 -8.34
N HIS A 288 5.22 4.04 -7.54
CA HIS A 288 3.82 4.31 -7.88
C HIS A 288 3.68 5.30 -9.05
N GLY A 289 4.62 6.22 -9.20
CA GLY A 289 4.66 7.16 -10.33
C GLY A 289 4.86 6.47 -11.68
N TRP A 290 5.58 5.35 -11.75
CA TRP A 290 5.71 4.55 -12.99
C TRP A 290 4.35 4.01 -13.46
N ARG A 291 3.48 3.66 -12.51
CA ARG A 291 2.12 3.20 -12.79
C ARG A 291 1.25 4.35 -13.34
N ALA A 292 1.45 5.57 -12.86
CA ALA A 292 0.82 6.76 -13.42
C ALA A 292 1.33 7.05 -14.83
N MET A 293 2.66 6.93 -15.07
CA MET A 293 3.24 7.05 -16.42
C MET A 293 2.61 6.05 -17.39
N ALA A 294 2.46 4.77 -16.99
CA ALA A 294 1.83 3.74 -17.83
C ALA A 294 0.43 4.12 -18.32
N VAL A 295 -0.36 4.77 -17.46
CA VAL A 295 -1.69 5.27 -17.82
C VAL A 295 -1.57 6.49 -18.73
N CYS A 296 -0.68 7.43 -18.41
CA CYS A 296 -0.49 8.67 -19.16
C CYS A 296 -0.02 8.39 -20.58
N ASP A 297 0.95 7.50 -20.78
CA ASP A 297 1.45 7.12 -22.10
C ASP A 297 0.34 6.59 -22.99
N ARG A 298 -0.53 5.74 -22.46
CA ARG A 298 -1.67 5.17 -23.19
C ARG A 298 -2.73 6.22 -23.51
N ARG A 299 -3.01 7.13 -22.59
CA ARG A 299 -3.93 8.25 -22.85
C ARG A 299 -3.38 9.17 -23.94
N LEU A 300 -2.09 9.46 -23.92
CA LEU A 300 -1.42 10.25 -24.97
C LEU A 300 -1.42 9.53 -26.31
N ALA A 301 -1.29 8.21 -26.31
CA ALA A 301 -1.44 7.38 -27.51
C ALA A 301 -2.88 7.27 -28.03
N GLY A 302 -3.86 7.86 -27.33
CA GLY A 302 -5.24 7.93 -27.80
C GLY A 302 -6.20 6.91 -27.19
N LEU A 303 -5.73 5.96 -26.38
CA LEU A 303 -6.58 4.93 -25.80
C LEU A 303 -7.64 5.53 -24.86
N GLU A 304 -8.83 4.96 -24.88
CA GLU A 304 -9.90 5.33 -23.96
C GLU A 304 -9.70 4.69 -22.56
N HIS A 305 -10.37 5.24 -21.55
CA HIS A 305 -10.19 4.79 -20.15
C HIS A 305 -10.52 3.30 -19.97
N GLN A 306 -11.52 2.79 -20.69
CA GLN A 306 -11.93 1.38 -20.63
C GLN A 306 -10.85 0.45 -21.23
N GLU A 307 -10.23 0.85 -22.31
CA GLU A 307 -9.14 0.10 -22.95
C GLU A 307 -7.92 0.02 -22.03
N ILE A 308 -7.55 1.17 -21.42
CA ILE A 308 -6.45 1.22 -20.45
C ILE A 308 -6.78 0.39 -19.20
N SER A 309 -8.01 0.48 -18.71
CA SER A 309 -8.50 -0.31 -17.58
C SER A 309 -8.38 -1.81 -17.84
N ALA A 310 -8.79 -2.24 -19.04
CA ALA A 310 -8.69 -3.62 -19.48
C ALA A 310 -7.23 -4.05 -19.64
N GLN A 311 -6.42 -3.28 -20.34
CA GLN A 311 -5.02 -3.62 -20.63
C GLN A 311 -4.16 -3.70 -19.36
N LEU A 312 -4.27 -2.70 -18.46
CA LEU A 312 -3.45 -2.62 -17.24
C LEU A 312 -4.05 -3.34 -16.03
N CYS A 313 -5.25 -3.93 -16.16
CA CYS A 313 -6.02 -4.51 -15.05
C CYS A 313 -6.14 -3.54 -13.87
N MET A 314 -6.59 -2.34 -14.16
CA MET A 314 -6.87 -1.29 -13.19
C MET A 314 -8.37 -0.99 -13.13
N SER A 315 -8.89 -0.53 -11.99
CA SER A 315 -10.25 0.01 -11.98
C SER A 315 -10.32 1.31 -12.79
N LEU A 316 -11.47 1.56 -13.40
CA LEU A 316 -11.71 2.78 -14.19
C LEU A 316 -11.42 4.05 -13.38
N GLN A 317 -11.82 4.07 -12.09
CA GLN A 317 -11.53 5.19 -11.18
C GLN A 317 -10.03 5.45 -11.04
N MET A 318 -9.20 4.40 -10.98
CA MET A 318 -7.74 4.56 -10.90
C MET A 318 -7.16 5.09 -12.21
N VAL A 319 -7.65 4.64 -13.34
CA VAL A 319 -7.23 5.17 -14.65
C VAL A 319 -7.58 6.66 -14.75
N MET A 320 -8.82 7.04 -14.44
CA MET A 320 -9.27 8.44 -14.43
C MET A 320 -8.45 9.31 -13.45
N ARG A 321 -8.10 8.77 -12.29
CA ARG A 321 -7.28 9.47 -11.30
C ARG A 321 -5.87 9.77 -11.83
N TYR A 322 -5.21 8.81 -12.48
CA TYR A 322 -3.87 8.99 -13.03
C TYR A 322 -3.85 9.89 -14.26
N SER A 323 -4.91 9.89 -15.07
CA SER A 323 -4.98 10.68 -16.30
C SER A 323 -5.59 12.08 -16.12
N LYS A 324 -6.11 12.40 -14.93
CA LYS A 324 -6.86 13.64 -14.64
C LYS A 324 -6.19 14.91 -15.21
N HIS A 325 -4.89 15.04 -15.02
CA HIS A 325 -4.12 16.23 -15.43
C HIS A 325 -3.88 16.27 -16.95
N ILE A 326 -3.76 15.12 -17.62
CA ILE A 326 -3.63 15.02 -19.07
C ILE A 326 -4.99 15.18 -19.74
N ASP A 327 -6.03 14.58 -19.17
CA ASP A 327 -7.36 14.63 -19.76
C ASP A 327 -7.91 16.06 -19.81
N GLY A 328 -7.60 16.91 -18.83
CA GLY A 328 -8.00 18.33 -18.85
C GLY A 328 -7.48 19.05 -20.10
N GLU A 329 -6.18 19.00 -20.35
CA GLU A 329 -5.57 19.64 -21.53
C GLU A 329 -6.02 18.98 -22.86
N ARG A 330 -6.03 17.65 -22.91
CA ARG A 330 -6.43 16.89 -24.09
C ARG A 330 -7.88 17.19 -24.47
N LEU A 331 -8.80 17.20 -23.51
CA LEU A 331 -10.20 17.52 -23.76
C LEU A 331 -10.40 18.98 -24.18
N ALA A 332 -9.64 19.91 -23.59
CA ALA A 332 -9.66 21.32 -24.00
C ALA A 332 -9.18 21.46 -25.46
N ARG A 333 -8.07 20.81 -25.85
CA ARG A 333 -7.59 20.81 -27.25
C ARG A 333 -8.58 20.17 -28.20
N LYS A 334 -9.19 19.03 -27.84
CA LYS A 334 -10.21 18.35 -28.63
C LYS A 334 -11.48 19.20 -28.80
N ALA A 335 -11.89 19.86 -27.71
CA ALA A 335 -13.01 20.80 -27.76
C ALA A 335 -12.73 22.01 -28.65
N ASN A 336 -11.50 22.57 -28.59
CA ASN A 336 -11.11 23.66 -29.45
C ASN A 336 -11.07 23.27 -30.92
N ALA A 337 -10.51 22.09 -31.26
CA ALA A 337 -10.51 21.58 -32.65
C ALA A 337 -11.94 21.43 -33.20
N LYS A 338 -12.90 20.95 -32.41
CA LYS A 338 -14.31 20.91 -32.80
C LYS A 338 -14.89 22.32 -33.02
N ARG A 339 -14.53 23.28 -32.16
CA ARG A 339 -14.96 24.68 -32.34
C ARG A 339 -14.37 25.26 -33.64
N GLU A 340 -13.13 24.98 -33.95
CA GLU A 340 -12.50 25.43 -35.21
C GLU A 340 -13.22 24.86 -36.42
N GLN A 341 -13.61 23.57 -36.44
CA GLN A 341 -14.43 22.99 -37.49
C GLN A 341 -15.77 23.71 -37.64
N ASN A 342 -16.48 23.98 -36.54
CA ASN A 342 -17.73 24.71 -36.56
C ASN A 342 -17.54 26.16 -37.05
N MET A 343 -16.43 26.83 -36.65
CA MET A 343 -16.11 28.18 -37.13
C MET A 343 -15.83 28.19 -38.63
N ALA A 344 -15.22 27.16 -39.18
CA ALA A 344 -15.02 27.04 -40.63
C ALA A 344 -16.36 26.92 -41.36
N GLU A 345 -17.38 26.31 -40.76
CA GLU A 345 -18.74 26.31 -41.31
C GLU A 345 -19.41 27.71 -41.21
N PHE A 346 -19.23 28.41 -40.13
CA PHE A 346 -19.72 29.81 -39.93
C PHE A 346 -19.07 30.75 -40.95
N VAL A 347 -17.76 30.60 -41.23
CA VAL A 347 -17.07 31.38 -42.26
C VAL A 347 -17.66 31.09 -43.65
N LYS A 348 -18.00 29.82 -43.94
CA LYS A 348 -18.68 29.44 -45.21
C LYS A 348 -20.10 30.04 -45.31
N LEU A 349 -20.77 30.28 -44.18
CA LEU A 349 -22.09 30.91 -44.11
C LEU A 349 -22.02 32.45 -44.15
N GLY A 350 -20.86 33.06 -44.40
CA GLY A 350 -20.73 34.50 -44.61
C GLY A 350 -20.42 35.33 -43.36
N PHE A 351 -20.11 34.74 -42.22
CA PHE A 351 -19.68 35.44 -41.00
C PHE A 351 -18.21 35.89 -41.01
N SER A 352 -17.60 36.04 -42.16
CA SER A 352 -16.18 36.41 -42.32
C SER A 352 -15.88 37.90 -42.14
N ARG A 353 -16.85 38.70 -41.66
CA ARG A 353 -16.66 40.14 -41.36
C ARG A 353 -17.40 40.52 -40.10
N LEU A 354 -16.80 40.30 -38.95
CA LEU A 354 -17.06 41.03 -37.74
C LEU A 354 -15.74 41.63 -37.24
#